data_7799e0278f639c34f7766e53d243f707
#
_entry.id   7799e0278f639c34f7766e53d243f707
#
_cell.length_a   1.000
_cell.length_b   1.000
_cell.length_c   1.000
_cell.angle_alpha   90.00
_cell.angle_beta   90.00
_cell.angle_gamma   90.00
#
_symmetry.space_group_name_H-M   'P 1'
#
loop_
_entity.id
_entity.type
_entity.pdbx_description
1 polymer ?
#
loop_
_entity_poly.entity_id
_entity_poly.type
_entity_poly.pdbx_seq_one_letter_code
_entity_poly.pdbx_strand_id
1 'polypeptide(L)'
;MQSIKFNLDPDKIQIFKNTYFRDIRGDYWTTWKKNNFKKLIFNHDKFSISKKNVFRGFHGDDKTTKIVTCVYGKVFLAIINYNKKSKNYLKKRSLILDENNKRSVLIPPKFLSAFICLSNKCVFHYKLSYNGKYSDIKDQISLNWKSKLVKFKWPINSGK
;
A
#
# COMPACT_ATOMS: atom_id res chain seq x y z
N MET A 1 22.77 11.14 7.92
CA MET A 1 21.63 10.35 7.44
C MET A 1 21.65 10.31 5.91
N GLN A 2 21.90 9.16 5.32
CA GLN A 2 21.84 9.03 3.86
C GLN A 2 20.38 9.18 3.40
N SER A 3 20.13 10.13 2.50
CA SER A 3 18.82 10.27 1.88
C SER A 3 18.57 9.07 0.96
N ILE A 4 17.64 8.22 1.31
CA ILE A 4 17.20 7.12 0.45
C ILE A 4 16.52 7.75 -0.77
N LYS A 5 17.15 7.62 -1.95
CA LYS A 5 16.54 8.04 -3.22
C LYS A 5 15.76 6.87 -3.80
N PHE A 6 14.47 7.04 -4.00
CA PHE A 6 13.62 6.04 -4.63
C PHE A 6 13.56 6.28 -6.14
N ASN A 7 14.00 5.31 -6.92
CA ASN A 7 13.76 5.25 -8.35
C ASN A 7 12.57 4.31 -8.58
N LEU A 8 11.53 4.83 -9.24
CA LEU A 8 10.37 4.01 -9.59
C LEU A 8 10.79 2.93 -10.60
N ASP A 9 10.69 1.67 -10.19
CA ASP A 9 10.76 0.51 -11.07
C ASP A 9 9.30 0.08 -11.35
N PRO A 10 8.81 0.14 -12.60
CA PRO A 10 7.41 -0.17 -12.90
C PRO A 10 7.03 -1.62 -12.62
N ASP A 11 8.01 -2.51 -12.44
CA ASP A 11 7.81 -3.94 -12.20
C ASP A 11 8.07 -4.37 -10.75
N LYS A 12 8.39 -3.44 -9.85
CA LYS A 12 8.73 -3.75 -8.46
C LYS A 12 8.08 -2.81 -7.47
N ILE A 13 7.53 -3.38 -6.42
CA ILE A 13 7.20 -2.63 -5.21
C ILE A 13 8.49 -2.36 -4.41
N GLN A 14 8.49 -1.27 -3.64
CA GLN A 14 9.61 -0.95 -2.75
C GLN A 14 9.10 -0.80 -1.33
N ILE A 15 9.69 -1.55 -0.40
CA ILE A 15 9.35 -1.50 1.02
C ILE A 15 10.43 -0.69 1.72
N PHE A 16 10.04 0.29 2.52
CA PHE A 16 10.98 1.13 3.26
C PHE A 16 10.50 1.41 4.68
N LYS A 17 11.46 1.61 5.58
CA LYS A 17 11.20 2.02 6.95
C LYS A 17 11.19 3.55 7.01
N ASN A 18 10.17 4.11 7.62
CA ASN A 18 10.06 5.55 7.82
C ASN A 18 11.04 6.02 8.91
N THR A 19 11.59 7.22 8.71
CA THR A 19 12.35 7.89 9.78
C THR A 19 11.41 8.26 10.91
N TYR A 20 11.75 7.94 12.15
CA TYR A 20 10.94 8.25 13.32
C TYR A 20 11.80 8.74 14.50
N PHE A 21 11.14 9.42 15.39
CA PHE A 21 11.65 9.85 16.67
C PHE A 21 10.68 9.41 17.77
N ARG A 22 11.21 8.99 18.93
CA ARG A 22 10.44 8.55 20.10
C ARG A 22 10.94 9.27 21.33
N ASP A 23 10.00 9.80 22.12
CA ASP A 23 10.25 10.35 23.46
C ASP A 23 9.10 10.01 24.42
N ILE A 24 9.07 10.63 25.61
CA ILE A 24 8.03 10.40 26.63
C ILE A 24 6.62 10.75 26.15
N ARG A 25 6.46 11.52 25.07
CA ARG A 25 5.17 11.90 24.49
C ARG A 25 4.67 10.90 23.45
N GLY A 26 5.52 9.95 23.01
CA GLY A 26 5.22 8.95 22.01
C GLY A 26 6.11 9.01 20.78
N ASP A 27 5.56 8.58 19.66
CA ASP A 27 6.27 8.47 18.37
C ASP A 27 5.81 9.53 17.38
N TYR A 28 6.78 10.06 16.66
CA TYR A 28 6.53 10.92 15.53
C TYR A 28 7.41 10.48 14.35
N TRP A 29 6.85 10.33 13.17
CA TRP A 29 7.59 9.83 12.02
C TRP A 29 7.16 10.48 10.69
N THR A 30 8.06 10.38 9.71
CA THR A 30 7.88 10.97 8.39
C THR A 30 7.58 9.87 7.38
N THR A 31 6.39 9.87 6.79
CA THR A 31 5.99 8.90 5.76
C THR A 31 6.46 9.26 4.36
N TRP A 32 6.76 10.54 4.14
CA TRP A 32 7.17 11.02 2.82
C TRP A 32 8.00 12.31 2.92
N LYS A 33 9.02 12.43 2.07
CA LYS A 33 9.79 13.66 1.79
C LYS A 33 9.98 13.82 0.29
N LYS A 34 9.69 15.00 -0.27
CA LYS A 34 9.83 15.30 -1.70
C LYS A 34 11.20 14.91 -2.27
N ASN A 35 12.27 15.17 -1.54
CA ASN A 35 13.64 14.89 -1.97
C ASN A 35 13.93 13.39 -2.17
N ASN A 36 13.19 12.49 -1.53
CA ASN A 36 13.35 11.06 -1.68
C ASN A 36 12.69 10.54 -2.97
N PHE A 37 11.74 11.29 -3.54
CA PHE A 37 10.89 10.89 -4.66
C PHE A 37 10.88 11.94 -5.78
N LYS A 38 12.05 12.41 -6.19
CA LYS A 38 12.22 13.59 -7.10
C LYS A 38 11.46 13.49 -8.42
N LYS A 39 11.21 12.28 -8.92
CA LYS A 39 10.52 12.03 -10.20
C LYS A 39 9.01 11.82 -10.05
N LEU A 40 8.48 11.83 -8.81
CA LEU A 40 7.07 11.62 -8.53
C LEU A 40 6.45 12.86 -7.89
N ILE A 41 5.35 13.32 -8.46
CA ILE A 41 4.56 14.41 -7.91
C ILE A 41 3.37 13.79 -7.19
N PHE A 42 3.42 13.78 -5.85
CA PHE A 42 2.30 13.33 -5.03
C PHE A 42 1.32 14.50 -4.84
N ASN A 43 0.12 14.31 -5.30
CA ASN A 43 -0.91 15.35 -5.39
C ASN A 43 -2.21 15.02 -4.66
N HIS A 44 -2.29 13.85 -3.99
CA HIS A 44 -3.53 13.42 -3.34
C HIS A 44 -3.22 12.52 -2.13
N ASP A 45 -3.82 12.84 -0.99
CA ASP A 45 -3.80 12.03 0.23
C ASP A 45 -5.20 11.46 0.52
N LYS A 46 -5.25 10.19 0.90
CA LYS A 46 -6.48 9.53 1.37
C LYS A 46 -6.21 8.74 2.63
N PHE A 47 -7.22 8.67 3.49
CA PHE A 47 -7.21 7.82 4.67
C PHE A 47 -8.42 6.88 4.64
N SER A 48 -8.25 5.70 5.18
CA SER A 48 -9.37 4.83 5.50
C SER A 48 -9.28 4.36 6.95
N ILE A 49 -10.41 4.33 7.62
CA ILE A 49 -10.57 3.74 8.95
C ILE A 49 -11.32 2.44 8.77
N SER A 50 -10.81 1.34 9.31
CA SER A 50 -11.42 0.02 9.19
C SER A 50 -11.43 -0.69 10.53
N LYS A 51 -12.52 -1.42 10.79
CA LYS A 51 -12.67 -2.31 11.94
C LYS A 51 -11.96 -3.64 11.69
N LYS A 52 -11.75 -4.41 12.73
CA LYS A 52 -11.16 -5.76 12.67
C LYS A 52 -11.85 -6.63 11.63
N ASN A 53 -11.07 -7.40 10.89
CA ASN A 53 -11.49 -8.31 9.82
C ASN A 53 -12.14 -7.64 8.59
N VAL A 54 -12.21 -6.31 8.55
CA VAL A 54 -12.64 -5.62 7.33
C VAL A 54 -11.57 -5.77 6.26
N PHE A 55 -11.99 -6.26 5.10
CA PHE A 55 -11.20 -6.39 3.89
C PHE A 55 -11.48 -5.20 2.95
N ARG A 56 -10.44 -4.63 2.35
CA ARG A 56 -10.53 -3.62 1.29
C ARG A 56 -9.60 -3.97 0.13
N GLY A 57 -10.12 -4.03 -1.07
CA GLY A 57 -9.37 -4.33 -2.31
C GLY A 57 -9.97 -5.54 -3.02
N PHE A 58 -9.33 -6.16 -3.98
CA PHE A 58 -8.11 -5.67 -4.68
C PHE A 58 -8.45 -4.57 -5.67
N HIS A 59 -7.77 -3.44 -5.55
CA HIS A 59 -7.98 -2.31 -6.46
C HIS A 59 -6.65 -1.75 -6.94
N GLY A 60 -6.64 -1.27 -8.17
CA GLY A 60 -5.55 -0.55 -8.78
C GLY A 60 -5.93 0.00 -10.14
N ASP A 61 -5.03 0.72 -10.76
CA ASP A 61 -5.20 1.30 -12.07
C ASP A 61 -3.86 1.34 -12.81
N ASP A 62 -3.85 1.83 -14.03
CA ASP A 62 -2.69 1.83 -14.92
C ASP A 62 -1.81 3.09 -14.82
N LYS A 63 -2.20 4.08 -14.02
CA LYS A 63 -1.52 5.38 -13.94
C LYS A 63 -1.09 5.82 -12.54
N THR A 64 -1.70 5.28 -11.48
CA THR A 64 -1.46 5.77 -10.12
C THR A 64 -0.33 5.03 -9.43
N THR A 65 0.71 5.77 -9.03
CA THR A 65 1.71 5.31 -8.06
C THR A 65 1.22 5.62 -6.66
N LYS A 66 1.36 4.68 -5.72
CA LYS A 66 0.90 4.84 -4.33
C LYS A 66 2.04 4.62 -3.36
N ILE A 67 2.11 5.45 -2.30
CA ILE A 67 2.77 5.07 -1.05
C ILE A 67 1.67 4.72 -0.06
N VAL A 68 1.73 3.53 0.51
CA VAL A 68 0.76 3.07 1.51
C VAL A 68 1.42 2.83 2.85
N THR A 69 0.74 3.21 3.93
CA THR A 69 1.24 3.14 5.30
C THR A 69 0.10 2.83 6.26
N CYS A 70 0.30 1.90 7.18
CA CYS A 70 -0.59 1.73 8.34
C CYS A 70 -0.11 2.67 9.44
N VAL A 71 -0.85 3.77 9.67
CA VAL A 71 -0.45 4.80 10.63
C VAL A 71 -0.97 4.53 12.04
N TYR A 72 -1.99 3.68 12.16
CA TYR A 72 -2.51 3.20 13.43
C TYR A 72 -3.03 1.76 13.27
N GLY A 73 -2.80 0.92 14.27
CA GLY A 73 -3.20 -0.48 14.27
C GLY A 73 -2.31 -1.36 13.39
N LYS A 74 -2.88 -2.43 12.88
CA LYS A 74 -2.16 -3.47 12.12
C LYS A 74 -2.98 -3.97 10.95
N VAL A 75 -2.33 -4.13 9.80
CA VAL A 75 -2.95 -4.71 8.60
C VAL A 75 -2.06 -5.79 7.97
N PHE A 76 -2.69 -6.77 7.35
CA PHE A 76 -2.05 -7.64 6.37
C PHE A 76 -2.29 -7.03 5.00
N LEU A 77 -1.23 -6.58 4.36
CA LEU A 77 -1.25 -6.01 3.00
C LEU A 77 -0.88 -7.10 2.00
N ALA A 78 -1.70 -7.26 0.98
CA ALA A 78 -1.47 -8.15 -0.16
C ALA A 78 -1.38 -7.33 -1.45
N ILE A 79 -0.40 -7.65 -2.30
CA ILE A 79 -0.11 -6.94 -3.53
C ILE A 79 0.14 -7.96 -4.64
N ILE A 80 -0.40 -7.70 -5.83
CA ILE A 80 -0.21 -8.52 -7.02
C ILE A 80 0.20 -7.64 -8.20
N ASN A 81 1.21 -8.05 -8.96
CA ASN A 81 1.54 -7.43 -10.23
C ASN A 81 0.49 -7.84 -11.27
N TYR A 82 -0.32 -6.88 -11.74
CA TYR A 82 -1.37 -7.10 -12.73
C TYR A 82 -1.02 -6.53 -14.11
N ASN A 83 0.25 -6.18 -14.33
CA ASN A 83 0.75 -5.74 -15.61
C ASN A 83 0.95 -6.93 -16.55
N LYS A 84 -0.01 -7.16 -17.48
CA LYS A 84 0.02 -8.26 -18.45
C LYS A 84 1.26 -8.26 -19.36
N LYS A 85 1.93 -7.12 -19.50
CA LYS A 85 3.17 -7.00 -20.30
C LYS A 85 4.44 -7.30 -19.50
N SER A 86 4.32 -7.49 -18.19
CA SER A 86 5.45 -7.78 -17.32
C SER A 86 5.74 -9.28 -17.28
N LYS A 87 7.02 -9.65 -17.33
CA LYS A 87 7.46 -11.04 -17.03
C LYS A 87 7.13 -11.48 -15.60
N ASN A 88 6.81 -10.53 -14.72
CA ASN A 88 6.39 -10.76 -13.34
C ASN A 88 4.86 -10.70 -13.17
N TYR A 89 4.08 -10.82 -14.25
CA TYR A 89 2.62 -10.85 -14.18
C TYR A 89 2.13 -11.89 -13.17
N LEU A 90 1.18 -11.53 -12.33
CA LEU A 90 0.62 -12.32 -11.22
C LEU A 90 1.60 -12.65 -10.08
N LYS A 91 2.82 -12.12 -10.10
CA LYS A 91 3.72 -12.24 -8.95
C LYS A 91 3.12 -11.52 -7.74
N LYS A 92 3.14 -12.20 -6.59
CA LYS A 92 2.47 -11.79 -5.36
C LYS A 92 3.46 -11.41 -4.28
N ARG A 93 3.06 -10.48 -3.43
CA ARG A 93 3.76 -10.12 -2.22
C ARG A 93 2.74 -9.84 -1.10
N SER A 94 3.05 -10.28 0.11
CA SER A 94 2.29 -9.90 1.31
C SER A 94 3.21 -9.53 2.45
N LEU A 95 2.75 -8.64 3.31
CA LEU A 95 3.50 -8.21 4.48
C LEU A 95 2.56 -7.59 5.52
N ILE A 96 3.04 -7.55 6.76
CA ILE A 96 2.39 -6.82 7.83
C ILE A 96 2.88 -5.38 7.84
N LEU A 97 1.94 -4.44 7.86
CA LEU A 97 2.19 -3.05 8.20
C LEU A 97 1.48 -2.72 9.51
N ASP A 98 2.18 -2.05 10.40
CA ASP A 98 1.63 -1.59 11.67
C ASP A 98 2.31 -0.31 12.17
N GLU A 99 1.69 0.33 13.13
CA GLU A 99 2.19 1.56 13.76
C GLU A 99 3.55 1.39 14.45
N ASN A 100 3.96 0.16 14.80
CA ASN A 100 5.24 -0.10 15.45
C ASN A 100 6.37 -0.29 14.45
N ASN A 101 6.13 -1.03 13.36
CA ASN A 101 7.17 -1.29 12.35
C ASN A 101 7.45 -0.07 11.47
N LYS A 102 6.52 0.90 11.41
CA LYS A 102 6.65 2.17 10.67
C LYS A 102 7.14 1.99 9.23
N ARG A 103 6.65 0.94 8.58
CA ARG A 103 6.97 0.66 7.18
C ARG A 103 5.96 1.29 6.25
N SER A 104 6.44 1.67 5.08
CA SER A 104 5.63 2.08 3.95
C SER A 104 5.99 1.26 2.71
N VAL A 105 5.08 1.20 1.77
CA VAL A 105 5.28 0.49 0.50
C VAL A 105 4.99 1.43 -0.65
N LEU A 106 5.96 1.61 -1.54
CA LEU A 106 5.77 2.24 -2.83
C LEU A 106 5.28 1.19 -3.82
N ILE A 107 4.10 1.41 -4.37
CA ILE A 107 3.40 0.52 -5.29
C ILE A 107 3.26 1.23 -6.64
N PRO A 108 3.88 0.71 -7.71
CA PRO A 108 3.75 1.28 -9.06
C PRO A 108 2.33 1.14 -9.64
N PRO A 109 2.02 1.85 -10.74
CA PRO A 109 0.83 1.57 -11.54
C PRO A 109 0.75 0.11 -11.99
N LYS A 110 -0.45 -0.36 -12.29
CA LYS A 110 -0.74 -1.74 -12.74
C LYS A 110 -0.51 -2.82 -11.67
N PHE A 111 -0.24 -2.44 -10.42
CA PHE A 111 -0.32 -3.33 -9.29
C PHE A 111 -1.68 -3.19 -8.61
N LEU A 112 -2.27 -4.30 -8.22
CA LEU A 112 -3.47 -4.32 -7.39
C LEU A 112 -3.07 -4.58 -5.95
N SER A 113 -3.71 -3.89 -5.03
CA SER A 113 -3.47 -4.05 -3.61
C SER A 113 -4.77 -4.23 -2.83
N ALA A 114 -4.67 -5.02 -1.78
CA ALA A 114 -5.73 -5.23 -0.80
C ALA A 114 -5.14 -5.29 0.59
N PHE A 115 -5.92 -4.95 1.60
CA PHE A 115 -5.54 -5.21 2.97
C PHE A 115 -6.70 -5.73 3.80
N ILE A 116 -6.36 -6.41 4.89
CA ILE A 116 -7.28 -6.77 5.95
C ILE A 116 -6.82 -6.17 7.27
N CYS A 117 -7.74 -5.58 8.02
CA CYS A 117 -7.48 -5.03 9.34
C CYS A 117 -7.36 -6.15 10.37
N LEU A 118 -6.19 -6.28 11.03
CA LEU A 118 -5.91 -7.32 12.03
C LEU A 118 -6.12 -6.86 13.47
N SER A 119 -6.02 -5.55 13.73
CA SER A 119 -6.29 -4.92 15.02
C SER A 119 -7.78 -4.57 15.15
N ASN A 120 -8.23 -4.16 16.34
CA ASN A 120 -9.63 -3.76 16.56
C ASN A 120 -10.05 -2.61 15.61
N LYS A 121 -9.10 -1.72 15.32
CA LYS A 121 -9.25 -0.63 14.36
C LYS A 121 -7.89 -0.38 13.70
N CYS A 122 -7.88 0.01 12.43
CA CYS A 122 -6.69 0.53 11.78
C CYS A 122 -6.99 1.82 11.02
N VAL A 123 -5.96 2.64 10.87
CA VAL A 123 -5.96 3.81 9.98
C VAL A 123 -4.91 3.57 8.91
N PHE A 124 -5.34 3.51 7.66
CA PHE A 124 -4.50 3.24 6.52
C PHE A 124 -4.43 4.46 5.62
N HIS A 125 -3.22 4.92 5.36
CA HIS A 125 -2.92 6.12 4.58
C HIS A 125 -2.46 5.74 3.18
N TYR A 126 -2.96 6.47 2.20
CA TYR A 126 -2.56 6.42 0.80
C TYR A 126 -2.08 7.80 0.38
N LYS A 127 -0.84 7.91 -0.06
CA LYS A 127 -0.30 9.07 -0.76
C LYS A 127 -0.17 8.71 -2.23
N LEU A 128 -0.82 9.47 -3.11
CA LEU A 128 -1.03 9.12 -4.50
C LEU A 128 -0.34 10.11 -5.43
N SER A 129 0.26 9.57 -6.49
CA SER A 129 0.84 10.31 -7.61
C SER A 129 0.24 9.82 -8.91
N TYR A 130 -0.40 10.70 -9.66
CA TYR A 130 -1.01 10.41 -10.97
C TYR A 130 -1.09 11.69 -11.80
N ASN A 131 -1.23 11.53 -13.11
CA ASN A 131 -1.50 12.61 -14.05
C ASN A 131 -2.98 12.65 -14.44
N GLY A 132 -3.50 13.85 -14.67
CA GLY A 132 -4.88 14.08 -15.06
C GLY A 132 -5.89 13.80 -13.93
N LYS A 133 -7.07 13.31 -14.28
CA LYS A 133 -8.15 13.01 -13.34
C LYS A 133 -7.84 11.72 -12.55
N TYR A 134 -8.15 11.73 -11.26
CA TYR A 134 -8.05 10.52 -10.42
C TYR A 134 -8.99 9.42 -10.93
N SER A 135 -8.48 8.18 -10.96
CA SER A 135 -9.30 7.02 -11.30
C SER A 135 -10.29 6.75 -10.16
N ASP A 136 -11.56 7.04 -10.40
CA ASP A 136 -12.64 6.69 -9.49
C ASP A 136 -12.82 5.16 -9.39
N ILE A 137 -13.59 4.71 -8.42
CA ILE A 137 -13.85 3.27 -8.19
C ILE A 137 -14.33 2.58 -9.47
N LYS A 138 -15.08 3.28 -10.31
CA LYS A 138 -15.58 2.80 -11.62
C LYS A 138 -14.46 2.54 -12.64
N ASP A 139 -13.38 3.29 -12.57
CA ASP A 139 -12.27 3.24 -13.52
C ASP A 139 -11.11 2.38 -13.01
N GLN A 140 -11.22 1.85 -11.80
CA GLN A 140 -10.22 0.99 -11.20
C GLN A 140 -10.40 -0.47 -11.63
N ILE A 141 -9.28 -1.15 -11.84
CA ILE A 141 -9.28 -2.60 -11.99
C ILE A 141 -9.57 -3.19 -10.61
N SER A 142 -10.56 -4.07 -10.54
CA SER A 142 -10.95 -4.75 -9.32
C SER A 142 -10.89 -6.26 -9.51
N LEU A 143 -10.33 -6.97 -8.52
CA LEU A 143 -10.34 -8.43 -8.46
C LEU A 143 -11.04 -8.89 -7.17
N ASN A 144 -11.90 -9.88 -7.32
CA ASN A 144 -12.49 -10.55 -6.17
C ASN A 144 -11.39 -11.30 -5.39
N TRP A 145 -11.31 -11.09 -4.10
CA TRP A 145 -10.32 -11.72 -3.22
C TRP A 145 -10.42 -13.26 -3.16
N LYS A 146 -11.57 -13.83 -3.54
CA LYS A 146 -11.82 -15.28 -3.69
C LYS A 146 -11.39 -15.82 -5.06
N SER A 147 -10.98 -14.95 -6.00
CA SER A 147 -10.53 -15.37 -7.33
C SER A 147 -9.37 -16.34 -7.24
N LYS A 148 -9.38 -17.38 -8.07
CA LYS A 148 -8.26 -18.34 -8.21
C LYS A 148 -6.93 -17.65 -8.58
N LEU A 149 -6.98 -16.48 -9.20
CA LEU A 149 -5.81 -15.66 -9.53
C LEU A 149 -5.14 -15.06 -8.30
N VAL A 150 -5.88 -14.93 -7.18
CA VAL A 150 -5.47 -14.14 -5.99
C VAL A 150 -5.34 -15.04 -4.76
N LYS A 151 -4.74 -16.21 -4.90
CA LYS A 151 -4.54 -17.12 -3.76
C LYS A 151 -3.50 -16.54 -2.78
N PHE A 152 -3.98 -15.90 -1.72
CA PHE A 152 -3.18 -15.54 -0.54
C PHE A 152 -3.62 -16.38 0.66
N LYS A 153 -2.66 -16.70 1.54
CA LYS A 153 -2.97 -17.21 2.87
C LYS A 153 -3.37 -16.03 3.75
N TRP A 154 -4.66 -15.78 3.84
CA TRP A 154 -5.19 -14.70 4.67
C TRP A 154 -5.07 -15.07 6.15
N PRO A 155 -4.62 -14.16 7.02
CA PRO A 155 -4.44 -14.43 8.46
C PRO A 155 -5.77 -14.30 9.23
N ILE A 156 -6.83 -14.83 8.67
CA ILE A 156 -8.15 -14.96 9.29
C ILE A 156 -8.59 -16.40 9.16
N ASN A 157 -9.14 -16.96 10.24
CA ASN A 157 -9.80 -18.25 10.17
C ASN A 157 -11.00 -18.12 9.23
N SER A 158 -11.03 -18.92 8.19
CA SER A 158 -12.06 -18.96 7.15
C SER A 158 -13.40 -19.52 7.64
N GLY A 159 -13.67 -19.36 8.91
CA GLY A 159 -14.87 -19.82 9.57
C GLY A 159 -15.74 -18.69 10.10
N LYS A 160 -16.18 -17.80 9.21
CA LYS A 160 -17.44 -17.03 9.38
C LYS A 160 -17.77 -16.34 8.07
#